data_8a3b14cba81b70fc1214e4455ca9294e
#
_entry.id   8a3b14cba81b70fc1214e4455ca9294e
#
_cell.length_a   1.000
_cell.length_b   1.000
_cell.length_c   1.000
_cell.angle_alpha   90.00
_cell.angle_beta   90.00
_cell.angle_gamma   90.00
#
_symmetry.space_group_name_H-M   'P 1'
#
loop_
_entity.id
_entity.type
_entity.pdbx_description
1 polymer ?
#
loop_
_entity_poly.entity_id
_entity_poly.type
_entity_poly.pdbx_seq_one_letter_code
_entity_poly.pdbx_strand_id
1 'polypeptide(L)'
;MIDYFAELSPTGDPAADVQRFYRAADRIDTLAHVTRVSKEAVDLAAHYGADWATANLAALAHDLAAVVPEDEMPAVAVDMGLRTGEVDQVFRILLHGPIAAAALVAKLDVRNRDLLNAVRYHSTLRAGASTLEKIVFVADKIAHDPTAPHRGEYVPALRSARSLDDAALVYLDFLLDNGWRYGWLLHPDAVAAYRDLTGRGAR
;
A
#
# COMPACT_ATOMS: atom_id res chain seq x y z
N MET A 1 0.34 4.75 -25.63
CA MET A 1 0.98 4.20 -24.41
C MET A 1 0.43 2.80 -24.16
N ILE A 2 1.19 1.89 -23.53
CA ILE A 2 0.72 0.53 -23.21
C ILE A 2 -0.33 0.64 -22.10
N ASP A 3 -1.49 0.01 -22.27
CA ASP A 3 -2.49 -0.13 -21.20
C ASP A 3 -2.15 -1.38 -20.38
N TYR A 4 -1.37 -1.19 -19.31
CA TYR A 4 -0.98 -2.26 -18.39
C TYR A 4 -2.15 -2.91 -17.65
N PHE A 5 -3.32 -2.26 -17.66
CA PHE A 5 -4.52 -2.70 -16.96
C PHE A 5 -5.63 -3.16 -17.94
N ALA A 6 -5.29 -3.48 -19.19
CA ALA A 6 -6.27 -3.89 -20.19
C ALA A 6 -7.11 -5.11 -19.77
N GLU A 7 -6.50 -6.07 -19.09
CA GLU A 7 -7.16 -7.29 -18.60
C GLU A 7 -7.94 -7.09 -17.29
N LEU A 8 -7.85 -5.89 -16.68
CA LEU A 8 -8.62 -5.58 -15.47
C LEU A 8 -10.03 -5.14 -15.87
N SER A 9 -10.97 -6.09 -15.86
CA SER A 9 -12.34 -5.90 -16.31
C SER A 9 -13.34 -6.22 -15.20
N PRO A 10 -14.39 -5.39 -15.01
CA PRO A 10 -15.39 -5.60 -13.96
C PRO A 10 -16.32 -6.77 -14.28
N THR A 11 -16.56 -7.65 -13.30
CA THR A 11 -17.58 -8.71 -13.36
C THR A 11 -18.65 -8.56 -12.29
N GLY A 12 -18.53 -7.54 -11.43
CA GLY A 12 -19.43 -7.29 -10.31
C GLY A 12 -18.84 -7.69 -8.95
N ASP A 13 -17.67 -8.34 -8.93
CA ASP A 13 -16.90 -8.62 -7.72
C ASP A 13 -15.47 -8.08 -7.88
N PRO A 14 -15.20 -6.85 -7.42
CA PRO A 14 -13.89 -6.22 -7.58
C PRO A 14 -12.73 -7.02 -6.97
N ALA A 15 -12.97 -7.75 -5.87
CA ALA A 15 -11.93 -8.57 -5.24
C ALA A 15 -11.55 -9.77 -6.13
N ALA A 16 -12.53 -10.43 -6.71
CA ALA A 16 -12.32 -11.51 -7.68
C ALA A 16 -11.69 -10.97 -8.98
N ASP A 17 -12.09 -9.77 -9.43
CA ASP A 17 -11.55 -9.12 -10.62
C ASP A 17 -10.06 -8.83 -10.50
N VAL A 18 -9.63 -8.29 -9.35
CA VAL A 18 -8.21 -8.03 -9.04
C VAL A 18 -7.41 -9.34 -9.03
N GLN A 19 -7.91 -10.38 -8.37
CA GLN A 19 -7.23 -11.67 -8.35
C GLN A 19 -7.12 -12.33 -9.74
N ARG A 20 -8.17 -12.21 -10.56
CA ARG A 20 -8.18 -12.70 -11.94
C ARG A 20 -7.15 -11.94 -12.78
N PHE A 21 -7.08 -10.61 -12.61
CA PHE A 21 -6.11 -9.76 -13.29
C PHE A 21 -4.66 -10.20 -13.00
N TYR A 22 -4.28 -10.44 -11.75
CA TYR A 22 -2.92 -10.92 -11.44
C TYR A 22 -2.59 -12.25 -12.13
N ARG A 23 -3.57 -13.18 -12.21
CA ARG A 23 -3.37 -14.45 -12.92
C ARG A 23 -3.19 -14.23 -14.42
N ALA A 24 -4.01 -13.38 -15.05
CA ALA A 24 -3.93 -13.06 -16.47
C ALA A 24 -2.62 -12.35 -16.82
N ALA A 25 -2.11 -11.51 -15.93
CA ALA A 25 -0.85 -10.79 -16.07
C ALA A 25 0.40 -11.62 -15.68
N ASP A 26 0.25 -12.90 -15.37
CA ASP A 26 1.32 -13.80 -14.88
C ASP A 26 2.08 -13.25 -13.65
N ARG A 27 1.35 -12.59 -12.73
CA ARG A 27 1.87 -12.04 -11.48
C ARG A 27 1.51 -12.92 -10.28
N ILE A 28 1.90 -14.20 -10.34
CA ILE A 28 1.53 -15.20 -9.34
C ILE A 28 2.17 -14.93 -7.98
N ASP A 29 3.42 -14.46 -7.96
CA ASP A 29 4.12 -14.10 -6.71
C ASP A 29 3.46 -12.89 -6.04
N THR A 30 3.08 -11.87 -6.83
CA THR A 30 2.32 -10.72 -6.34
C THR A 30 0.96 -11.16 -5.80
N LEU A 31 0.24 -12.04 -6.50
CA LEU A 31 -1.03 -12.60 -6.03
C LEU A 31 -0.87 -13.34 -4.70
N ALA A 32 0.19 -14.12 -4.55
CA ALA A 32 0.49 -14.82 -3.30
C ALA A 32 0.77 -13.82 -2.16
N HIS A 33 1.53 -12.74 -2.44
CA HIS A 33 1.80 -11.66 -1.49
C HIS A 33 0.51 -10.96 -1.07
N VAL A 34 -0.26 -10.40 -2.00
CA VAL A 34 -1.48 -9.64 -1.67
C VAL A 34 -2.55 -10.51 -0.99
N THR A 35 -2.54 -11.83 -1.24
CA THR A 35 -3.42 -12.78 -0.54
C THR A 35 -3.02 -12.91 0.94
N ARG A 36 -1.72 -12.94 1.25
CA ARG A 36 -1.24 -12.93 2.65
C ARG A 36 -1.59 -11.59 3.33
N VAL A 37 -1.36 -10.47 2.64
CA VAL A 37 -1.72 -9.13 3.15
C VAL A 37 -3.22 -9.02 3.41
N SER A 38 -4.05 -9.52 2.49
CA SER A 38 -5.51 -9.53 2.65
C SER A 38 -5.94 -10.29 3.91
N LYS A 39 -5.35 -11.45 4.21
CA LYS A 39 -5.65 -12.19 5.42
C LYS A 39 -5.33 -11.37 6.68
N GLU A 40 -4.15 -10.79 6.76
CA GLU A 40 -3.76 -9.94 7.89
C GLU A 40 -4.67 -8.70 8.00
N ALA A 41 -5.03 -8.08 6.87
CA ALA A 41 -5.90 -6.91 6.85
C ALA A 41 -7.33 -7.23 7.33
N VAL A 42 -7.87 -8.38 6.95
CA VAL A 42 -9.19 -8.85 7.42
C VAL A 42 -9.18 -9.12 8.93
N ASP A 43 -8.13 -9.79 9.43
CA ASP A 43 -7.97 -10.06 10.86
C ASP A 43 -7.83 -8.75 11.67
N LEU A 44 -7.05 -7.78 11.18
CA LEU A 44 -6.93 -6.46 11.78
C LEU A 44 -8.25 -5.67 11.70
N ALA A 45 -8.96 -5.73 10.58
CA ALA A 45 -10.25 -5.06 10.42
C ALA A 45 -11.27 -5.58 11.44
N ALA A 46 -11.35 -6.90 11.63
CA ALA A 46 -12.21 -7.50 12.66
C ALA A 46 -11.82 -7.05 14.08
N HIS A 47 -10.53 -6.94 14.37
CA HIS A 47 -10.02 -6.51 15.68
C HIS A 47 -10.33 -5.03 15.97
N TYR A 48 -10.17 -4.15 14.97
CA TYR A 48 -10.33 -2.70 15.13
C TYR A 48 -11.71 -2.17 14.70
N GLY A 49 -12.66 -3.06 14.39
CA GLY A 49 -14.05 -2.69 14.06
C GLY A 49 -14.19 -1.98 12.71
N ALA A 50 -13.30 -2.25 11.76
CA ALA A 50 -13.39 -1.74 10.39
C ALA A 50 -14.15 -2.73 9.49
N ASP A 51 -14.60 -2.24 8.31
CA ASP A 51 -15.27 -3.10 7.33
C ASP A 51 -14.26 -4.05 6.69
N TRP A 52 -14.41 -5.34 6.98
CA TRP A 52 -13.52 -6.39 6.49
C TRP A 52 -13.54 -6.54 4.96
N ALA A 53 -14.68 -6.28 4.32
CA ALA A 53 -14.79 -6.43 2.86
C ALA A 53 -14.00 -5.32 2.14
N THR A 54 -14.06 -4.10 2.66
CA THR A 54 -13.27 -2.98 2.17
C THR A 54 -11.77 -3.20 2.44
N ALA A 55 -11.41 -3.72 3.63
CA ALA A 55 -10.03 -4.05 3.97
C ALA A 55 -9.46 -5.15 3.06
N ASN A 56 -10.26 -6.20 2.79
CA ASN A 56 -9.90 -7.26 1.85
C ASN A 56 -9.59 -6.70 0.46
N LEU A 57 -10.50 -5.91 -0.11
CA LEU A 57 -10.30 -5.35 -1.45
C LEU A 57 -9.10 -4.41 -1.50
N ALA A 58 -8.94 -3.53 -0.52
CA ALA A 58 -7.79 -2.62 -0.46
C ALA A 58 -6.47 -3.38 -0.39
N ALA A 59 -6.40 -4.42 0.45
CA ALA A 59 -5.23 -5.28 0.59
C ALA A 59 -4.93 -6.12 -0.66
N LEU A 60 -5.94 -6.64 -1.35
CA LEU A 60 -5.74 -7.33 -2.62
C LEU A 60 -5.23 -6.40 -3.72
N ALA A 61 -5.63 -5.14 -3.70
CA ALA A 61 -5.37 -4.20 -4.78
C ALA A 61 -4.15 -3.28 -4.55
N HIS A 62 -3.52 -3.29 -3.36
CA HIS A 62 -2.47 -2.32 -3.04
C HIS A 62 -1.29 -2.37 -4.01
N ASP A 63 -0.93 -3.56 -4.48
CA ASP A 63 0.17 -3.80 -5.44
C ASP A 63 -0.31 -4.01 -6.89
N LEU A 64 -1.54 -3.56 -7.22
CA LEU A 64 -2.11 -3.74 -8.55
C LEU A 64 -1.21 -3.23 -9.68
N ALA A 65 -0.44 -2.18 -9.41
CA ALA A 65 0.51 -1.60 -10.36
C ALA A 65 1.88 -2.29 -10.41
N ALA A 66 2.09 -3.43 -9.73
CA ALA A 66 3.29 -4.25 -9.88
C ALA A 66 3.48 -4.84 -11.30
N VAL A 67 2.48 -4.72 -12.15
CA VAL A 67 2.55 -5.05 -13.59
C VAL A 67 3.32 -4.01 -14.41
N VAL A 68 3.46 -2.78 -13.89
CA VAL A 68 4.14 -1.66 -14.57
C VAL A 68 5.63 -1.72 -14.24
N PRO A 69 6.52 -1.73 -15.24
CA PRO A 69 7.96 -1.60 -14.99
C PRO A 69 8.28 -0.29 -14.24
N GLU A 70 9.22 -0.35 -13.29
CA GLU A 70 9.55 0.78 -12.44
C GLU A 70 9.97 2.04 -13.23
N ASP A 71 10.73 1.85 -14.29
CA ASP A 71 11.20 2.92 -15.16
C ASP A 71 10.08 3.58 -15.99
N GLU A 72 8.95 2.89 -16.18
CA GLU A 72 7.77 3.40 -16.87
C GLU A 72 6.74 4.04 -15.93
N MET A 73 6.82 3.79 -14.62
CA MET A 73 5.85 4.33 -13.65
C MET A 73 5.66 5.85 -13.71
N PRO A 74 6.72 6.69 -13.87
CA PRO A 74 6.51 8.14 -13.99
C PRO A 74 5.67 8.52 -15.20
N ALA A 75 5.90 7.89 -16.36
CA ALA A 75 5.13 8.16 -17.57
C ALA A 75 3.67 7.70 -17.43
N VAL A 76 3.44 6.52 -16.86
CA VAL A 76 2.11 5.99 -16.58
C VAL A 76 1.37 6.89 -15.58
N ALA A 77 2.02 7.36 -14.54
CA ALA A 77 1.42 8.28 -13.56
C ALA A 77 0.95 9.59 -14.22
N VAL A 78 1.79 10.18 -15.08
CA VAL A 78 1.43 11.40 -15.84
C VAL A 78 0.26 11.14 -16.78
N ASP A 79 0.25 10.03 -17.51
CA ASP A 79 -0.84 9.66 -18.42
C ASP A 79 -2.18 9.46 -17.67
N MET A 80 -2.12 8.94 -16.45
CA MET A 80 -3.29 8.80 -15.58
C MET A 80 -3.67 10.11 -14.86
N GLY A 81 -3.01 11.23 -15.14
CA GLY A 81 -3.29 12.54 -14.55
C GLY A 81 -2.86 12.68 -13.09
N LEU A 82 -1.96 11.83 -12.61
CA LEU A 82 -1.45 11.90 -11.25
C LEU A 82 -0.40 13.00 -11.11
N ARG A 83 -0.43 13.69 -9.97
CA ARG A 83 0.63 14.62 -9.58
C ARG A 83 1.76 13.83 -8.95
N THR A 84 2.98 14.06 -9.40
CA THR A 84 4.20 13.45 -8.86
C THR A 84 5.08 14.53 -8.25
N GLY A 85 5.74 14.20 -7.13
CA GLY A 85 6.75 15.04 -6.48
C GLY A 85 8.17 14.70 -6.93
N GLU A 86 9.16 15.45 -6.44
CA GLU A 86 10.58 15.20 -6.74
C GLU A 86 11.03 13.82 -6.23
N VAL A 87 10.53 13.39 -5.06
CA VAL A 87 10.83 12.08 -4.48
C VAL A 87 10.34 10.96 -5.38
N ASP A 88 9.16 11.10 -5.98
CA ASP A 88 8.58 10.11 -6.89
C ASP A 88 9.39 9.95 -8.20
N GLN A 89 10.13 10.99 -8.61
CA GLN A 89 11.00 10.93 -9.79
C GLN A 89 12.28 10.12 -9.51
N VAL A 90 12.74 10.12 -8.26
CA VAL A 90 13.94 9.39 -7.84
C VAL A 90 13.58 7.97 -7.40
N PHE A 91 12.52 7.82 -6.60
CA PHE A 91 12.01 6.52 -6.12
C PHE A 91 10.71 6.17 -6.84
N ARG A 92 10.84 5.84 -8.10
CA ARG A 92 9.73 5.55 -9.03
C ARG A 92 8.81 4.45 -8.51
N ILE A 93 9.39 3.49 -7.77
CA ILE A 93 8.62 2.39 -7.18
C ILE A 93 7.50 2.89 -6.25
N LEU A 94 7.64 4.04 -5.59
CA LEU A 94 6.60 4.59 -4.72
C LEU A 94 5.34 5.03 -5.48
N LEU A 95 5.42 5.18 -6.82
CA LEU A 95 4.27 5.47 -7.66
C LEU A 95 3.29 4.30 -7.82
N HIS A 96 3.70 3.05 -7.48
CA HIS A 96 2.80 1.91 -7.66
C HIS A 96 1.49 2.05 -6.88
N GLY A 97 1.50 2.56 -5.65
CA GLY A 97 0.28 2.80 -4.87
C GLY A 97 -0.67 3.82 -5.51
N PRO A 98 -0.21 5.05 -5.84
CA PRO A 98 -0.99 6.03 -6.60
C PRO A 98 -1.55 5.50 -7.93
N ILE A 99 -0.74 4.78 -8.71
CA ILE A 99 -1.15 4.17 -9.99
C ILE A 99 -2.21 3.10 -9.76
N ALA A 100 -2.03 2.22 -8.76
CA ALA A 100 -3.01 1.19 -8.39
C ALA A 100 -4.37 1.80 -8.02
N ALA A 101 -4.37 2.85 -7.19
CA ALA A 101 -5.61 3.55 -6.83
C ALA A 101 -6.31 4.18 -8.04
N ALA A 102 -5.55 4.77 -8.97
CA ALA A 102 -6.09 5.32 -10.21
C ALA A 102 -6.65 4.22 -11.14
N ALA A 103 -5.98 3.07 -11.24
CA ALA A 103 -6.46 1.92 -12.02
C ALA A 103 -7.78 1.36 -11.47
N LEU A 104 -7.95 1.27 -10.15
CA LEU A 104 -9.21 0.86 -9.52
C LEU A 104 -10.38 1.78 -9.90
N VAL A 105 -10.14 3.10 -9.93
CA VAL A 105 -11.14 4.07 -10.39
C VAL A 105 -11.47 3.88 -11.87
N ALA A 106 -10.44 3.81 -12.71
CA ALA A 106 -10.61 3.81 -14.16
C ALA A 106 -11.21 2.50 -14.69
N LYS A 107 -10.85 1.36 -14.10
CA LYS A 107 -11.20 0.03 -14.62
C LYS A 107 -12.36 -0.65 -13.87
N LEU A 108 -12.48 -0.41 -12.56
CA LEU A 108 -13.48 -1.06 -11.72
C LEU A 108 -14.51 -0.11 -11.12
N ASP A 109 -14.47 1.17 -11.48
CA ASP A 109 -15.34 2.25 -10.96
C ASP A 109 -15.39 2.32 -9.42
N VAL A 110 -14.30 1.96 -8.74
CA VAL A 110 -14.21 2.05 -7.28
C VAL A 110 -14.24 3.52 -6.88
N ARG A 111 -15.21 3.90 -6.00
CA ARG A 111 -15.42 5.29 -5.55
C ARG A 111 -15.22 5.50 -4.05
N ASN A 112 -15.00 4.43 -3.30
CA ASN A 112 -14.72 4.53 -1.87
C ASN A 112 -13.37 5.21 -1.63
N ARG A 113 -13.42 6.45 -1.16
CA ARG A 113 -12.22 7.29 -0.95
C ARG A 113 -11.27 6.70 0.09
N ASP A 114 -11.80 6.07 1.12
CA ASP A 114 -11.00 5.48 2.19
C ASP A 114 -10.21 4.28 1.68
N LEU A 115 -10.85 3.41 0.89
CA LEU A 115 -10.21 2.31 0.18
C LEU A 115 -9.11 2.82 -0.76
N LEU A 116 -9.43 3.82 -1.59
CA LEU A 116 -8.46 4.37 -2.54
C LEU A 116 -7.25 5.00 -1.85
N ASN A 117 -7.45 5.64 -0.69
CA ASN A 117 -6.35 6.17 0.11
C ASN A 117 -5.53 5.05 0.75
N ALA A 118 -6.18 3.99 1.26
CA ALA A 118 -5.48 2.84 1.81
C ALA A 118 -4.57 2.17 0.76
N VAL A 119 -5.03 2.04 -0.48
CA VAL A 119 -4.21 1.58 -1.60
C VAL A 119 -3.11 2.58 -1.94
N ARG A 120 -3.44 3.87 -2.05
CA ARG A 120 -2.51 4.92 -2.47
C ARG A 120 -1.32 5.08 -1.53
N TYR A 121 -1.57 5.03 -0.22
CA TYR A 121 -0.59 5.35 0.82
C TYR A 121 -0.06 4.13 1.57
N HIS A 122 -0.31 2.91 1.08
CA HIS A 122 0.11 1.68 1.77
C HIS A 122 1.62 1.56 1.99
N SER A 123 2.45 2.20 1.17
CA SER A 123 3.92 2.18 1.33
C SER A 123 4.42 3.26 2.29
N THR A 124 3.79 4.43 2.30
CA THR A 124 4.29 5.62 3.00
C THR A 124 3.48 5.97 4.24
N LEU A 125 2.20 5.58 4.28
CA LEU A 125 1.19 6.20 5.13
C LEU A 125 1.07 7.71 4.82
N ARG A 126 0.30 8.48 5.62
CA ARG A 126 0.19 9.94 5.56
C ARG A 126 -0.33 10.51 6.87
N ALA A 127 -0.19 11.82 7.09
CA ALA A 127 -0.85 12.49 8.21
C ALA A 127 -2.39 12.39 8.08
N GLY A 128 -3.09 12.21 9.20
CA GLY A 128 -4.53 12.02 9.26
C GLY A 128 -5.00 10.72 8.59
N ALA A 129 -4.16 9.68 8.57
CA ALA A 129 -4.53 8.38 8.02
C ALA A 129 -5.70 7.76 8.79
N SER A 130 -6.66 7.21 8.05
CA SER A 130 -7.80 6.51 8.63
C SER A 130 -7.41 5.16 9.24
N THR A 131 -8.34 4.55 9.96
CA THR A 131 -8.19 3.18 10.46
C THR A 131 -7.90 2.20 9.33
N LEU A 132 -8.60 2.30 8.21
CA LEU A 132 -8.39 1.43 7.05
C LEU A 132 -7.00 1.61 6.41
N GLU A 133 -6.55 2.86 6.25
CA GLU A 133 -5.21 3.16 5.73
C GLU A 133 -4.13 2.52 6.61
N LYS A 134 -4.23 2.64 7.93
CA LYS A 134 -3.30 2.02 8.89
C LYS A 134 -3.37 0.50 8.87
N ILE A 135 -4.58 -0.09 8.72
CA ILE A 135 -4.75 -1.55 8.60
C ILE A 135 -3.98 -2.07 7.40
N VAL A 136 -4.17 -1.51 6.21
CA VAL A 136 -3.51 -1.98 4.99
C VAL A 136 -1.99 -1.77 5.09
N PHE A 137 -1.55 -0.60 5.59
CA PHE A 137 -0.15 -0.31 5.82
C PHE A 137 0.52 -1.34 6.75
N VAL A 138 -0.08 -1.62 7.92
CA VAL A 138 0.47 -2.57 8.90
C VAL A 138 0.41 -4.01 8.38
N ALA A 139 -0.71 -4.40 7.76
CA ALA A 139 -0.88 -5.74 7.19
C ALA A 139 0.17 -6.07 6.13
N ASP A 140 0.49 -5.12 5.25
CA ASP A 140 1.54 -5.28 4.25
C ASP A 140 2.90 -5.51 4.91
N LYS A 141 3.27 -4.72 5.93
CA LYS A 141 4.55 -4.88 6.62
C LYS A 141 4.65 -6.21 7.38
N ILE A 142 3.55 -6.68 7.95
CA ILE A 142 3.49 -8.00 8.60
C ILE A 142 3.63 -9.14 7.57
N ALA A 143 2.95 -9.03 6.43
CA ALA A 143 2.86 -10.08 5.41
C ALA A 143 3.94 -10.00 4.32
N HIS A 144 4.83 -9.01 4.38
CA HIS A 144 5.93 -8.85 3.43
C HIS A 144 6.76 -10.14 3.30
N ASP A 145 7.63 -10.24 2.33
CA ASP A 145 8.44 -11.44 2.06
C ASP A 145 9.04 -12.03 3.35
N PRO A 146 8.68 -13.27 3.72
CA PRO A 146 9.18 -13.89 4.94
C PRO A 146 10.69 -14.10 4.95
N THR A 147 11.36 -14.06 3.80
CA THR A 147 12.80 -14.25 3.65
C THR A 147 13.59 -12.95 3.74
N ALA A 148 12.93 -11.80 3.70
CA ALA A 148 13.60 -10.50 3.80
C ALA A 148 14.28 -10.34 5.18
N PRO A 149 15.62 -10.17 5.24
CA PRO A 149 16.38 -10.26 6.49
C PRO A 149 15.99 -9.20 7.53
N HIS A 150 15.58 -8.00 7.09
CA HIS A 150 15.18 -6.91 7.99
C HIS A 150 13.81 -7.12 8.66
N ARG A 151 12.99 -8.08 8.22
CA ARG A 151 11.67 -8.35 8.85
C ARG A 151 11.77 -8.73 10.32
N GLY A 152 12.79 -9.49 10.70
CA GLY A 152 13.03 -9.84 12.09
C GLY A 152 13.20 -8.65 13.02
N GLU A 153 13.56 -7.48 12.47
CA GLU A 153 13.81 -6.28 13.24
C GLU A 153 12.51 -5.56 13.68
N TYR A 154 11.42 -5.67 12.91
CA TYR A 154 10.20 -4.94 13.22
C TYR A 154 8.92 -5.79 13.32
N VAL A 155 8.80 -6.91 12.60
CA VAL A 155 7.54 -7.70 12.58
C VAL A 155 7.09 -8.18 13.96
N PRO A 156 7.97 -8.68 14.85
CA PRO A 156 7.57 -9.07 16.20
C PRO A 156 6.99 -7.90 16.99
N ALA A 157 7.56 -6.70 16.86
CA ALA A 157 7.08 -5.50 17.52
C ALA A 157 5.75 -5.02 16.93
N LEU A 158 5.56 -5.10 15.60
CA LEU A 158 4.26 -4.83 14.96
C LEU A 158 3.15 -5.71 15.55
N ARG A 159 3.40 -7.02 15.68
CA ARG A 159 2.41 -7.99 16.19
C ARG A 159 2.11 -7.81 17.68
N SER A 160 3.02 -7.22 18.45
CA SER A 160 2.85 -6.98 19.89
C SER A 160 2.40 -5.55 20.22
N ALA A 161 2.19 -4.70 19.22
CA ALA A 161 1.75 -3.33 19.41
C ALA A 161 0.37 -3.27 20.09
N ARG A 162 0.18 -2.26 20.96
CA ARG A 162 -1.05 -2.10 21.76
C ARG A 162 -2.19 -1.46 20.98
N SER A 163 -1.85 -0.73 19.95
CA SER A 163 -2.81 -0.05 19.07
C SER A 163 -2.31 -0.08 17.64
N LEU A 164 -3.21 0.25 16.71
CA LEU A 164 -2.87 0.38 15.30
C LEU A 164 -1.89 1.53 15.03
N ASP A 165 -1.98 2.60 15.82
CA ASP A 165 -1.07 3.74 15.77
C ASP A 165 0.33 3.34 16.25
N ASP A 166 0.43 2.57 17.35
CA ASP A 166 1.72 2.03 17.81
C ASP A 166 2.33 1.09 16.77
N ALA A 167 1.52 0.23 16.13
CA ALA A 167 2.01 -0.64 15.06
C ALA A 167 2.55 0.16 13.87
N ALA A 168 1.83 1.18 13.42
CA ALA A 168 2.31 2.06 12.36
C ALA A 168 3.60 2.77 12.74
N LEU A 169 3.72 3.26 13.98
CA LEU A 169 4.93 3.90 14.49
C LEU A 169 6.13 2.94 14.53
N VAL A 170 5.95 1.68 14.92
CA VAL A 170 7.04 0.68 14.89
C VAL A 170 7.72 0.63 13.53
N TYR A 171 6.95 0.58 12.44
CA TYR A 171 7.56 0.55 11.11
C TYR A 171 8.12 1.90 10.67
N LEU A 172 7.44 2.99 11.01
CA LEU A 172 7.93 4.33 10.68
C LEU A 172 9.23 4.66 11.43
N ASP A 173 9.37 4.27 12.70
CA ASP A 173 10.63 4.37 13.45
C ASP A 173 11.72 3.53 12.77
N PHE A 174 11.42 2.27 12.42
CA PHE A 174 12.37 1.43 11.71
C PHE A 174 12.82 2.06 10.38
N LEU A 175 11.89 2.64 9.61
CA LEU A 175 12.19 3.32 8.35
C LEU A 175 13.07 4.55 8.56
N LEU A 176 12.78 5.38 9.57
CA LEU A 176 13.55 6.58 9.90
C LEU A 176 14.96 6.22 10.36
N ASP A 177 15.09 5.20 11.19
CA ASP A 177 16.39 4.83 11.79
C ASP A 177 17.29 4.03 10.83
N ASN A 178 16.69 3.27 9.92
CA ASN A 178 17.41 2.30 9.10
C ASN A 178 17.32 2.54 7.59
N GLY A 179 16.44 3.42 7.11
CA GLY A 179 16.24 3.64 5.67
C GLY A 179 17.55 3.95 4.93
N TRP A 180 18.44 4.73 5.54
CA TRP A 180 19.76 5.04 4.99
C TRP A 180 20.65 3.80 4.76
N ARG A 181 20.52 2.76 5.61
CA ARG A 181 21.29 1.49 5.49
C ARG A 181 20.85 0.67 4.28
N TYR A 182 19.59 0.84 3.87
CA TYR A 182 18.97 0.12 2.75
C TYR A 182 18.85 0.99 1.49
N GLY A 183 19.35 2.24 1.54
CA GLY A 183 19.25 3.17 0.43
C GLY A 183 17.81 3.68 0.18
N TRP A 184 16.92 3.58 1.18
CA TRP A 184 15.55 4.05 1.08
C TRP A 184 15.46 5.55 1.36
N LEU A 185 14.78 6.27 0.48
CA LEU A 185 14.43 7.66 0.74
C LEU A 185 13.18 7.74 1.62
N LEU A 186 13.18 8.74 2.48
CA LEU A 186 12.00 9.06 3.29
C LEU A 186 11.05 9.92 2.48
N HIS A 187 9.90 9.33 2.11
CA HIS A 187 8.84 10.09 1.47
C HIS A 187 8.28 11.15 2.41
N PRO A 188 7.97 12.39 1.95
CA PRO A 188 7.38 13.44 2.79
C PRO A 188 6.13 13.00 3.53
N ASP A 189 5.28 12.16 2.91
CA ASP A 189 4.07 11.62 3.55
C ASP A 189 4.41 10.73 4.75
N ALA A 190 5.45 9.89 4.68
CA ALA A 190 5.88 9.05 5.80
C ALA A 190 6.38 9.91 6.98
N VAL A 191 7.13 10.96 6.69
CA VAL A 191 7.57 11.94 7.71
C VAL A 191 6.39 12.66 8.32
N ALA A 192 5.39 13.04 7.51
CA ALA A 192 4.17 13.69 7.98
C ALA A 192 3.32 12.74 8.85
N ALA A 193 3.18 11.47 8.44
CA ALA A 193 2.51 10.44 9.23
C ALA A 193 3.18 10.24 10.61
N TYR A 194 4.51 10.13 10.62
CA TYR A 194 5.26 9.99 11.86
C TYR A 194 5.05 11.16 12.82
N ARG A 195 5.10 12.40 12.30
CA ARG A 195 4.87 13.60 13.12
C ARG A 195 3.46 13.65 13.68
N ASP A 196 2.47 13.29 12.88
CA ASP A 196 1.07 13.24 13.27
C ASP A 196 0.84 12.22 14.40
N LEU A 197 1.30 10.98 14.20
CA LEU A 197 1.14 9.90 15.17
C LEU A 197 1.92 10.13 16.49
N THR A 198 3.04 10.83 16.44
CA THR A 198 3.83 11.16 17.65
C THR A 198 3.37 12.42 18.36
N GLY A 199 2.36 13.13 17.85
CA GLY A 199 1.93 14.44 18.36
C GLY A 199 2.99 15.55 18.17
N ARG A 200 4.04 15.28 17.37
CA ARG A 200 5.07 16.25 17.01
C ARG A 200 4.69 17.06 15.76
N GLY A 201 3.38 17.22 15.52
CA GLY A 201 2.84 18.05 14.47
C GLY A 201 3.31 19.49 14.60
N ALA A 202 3.47 20.20 13.49
CA ALA A 202 4.05 21.53 13.38
C ALA A 202 3.63 22.46 14.52
N ARG A 203 4.60 22.85 15.35
CA ARG A 203 4.57 24.12 16.08
C ARG A 203 5.11 25.20 15.19
#